data_c30ad728f57aee534d027c5af1d957d5
#
_entry.id   c30ad728f57aee534d027c5af1d957d5
#
_cell.length_a   1.000
_cell.length_b   1.000
_cell.length_c   1.000
_cell.angle_alpha   90.00
_cell.angle_beta   90.00
_cell.angle_gamma   90.00
#
_symmetry.space_group_name_H-M   'P 1'
#
loop_
_entity.id
_entity.type
_entity.pdbx_description
1 polymer ?
#
loop_
_entity_poly.entity_id
_entity_poly.type
_entity_poly.pdbx_seq_one_letter_code
_entity_poly.pdbx_strand_id
1 'polypeptide(L)'
;MEINKEFLGKLFEMAVENPRLRQNYDLRTSSADNSQRMLNALLPGTVVPIHRHPQSTENVFLLCGKIVEVICDENGNEKERIHLDPTVGNYGCVVPQGAWHTVEVLEPSVIYEAKDGKYGEDGSETLDAFKEKEAENKEQASDTPVTFSNSLGDLKKNIEYLIGMERQSGSMDVITPLYVSRMLNVPLEKVEKIMKEMEA
;
A
#
# COMPACT_ATOMS: atom_id res chain seq x y z
N MET A 1 30.01 4.20 -15.20
CA MET A 1 29.96 3.02 -14.33
C MET A 1 29.39 1.87 -15.15
N GLU A 2 30.01 0.71 -15.12
CA GLU A 2 29.49 -0.48 -15.78
C GLU A 2 28.84 -1.40 -14.75
N ILE A 3 27.70 -1.98 -15.09
CA ILE A 3 27.05 -3.03 -14.32
C ILE A 3 27.47 -4.36 -14.94
N ASN A 4 28.56 -4.92 -14.43
CA ASN A 4 29.19 -6.14 -14.93
C ASN A 4 29.39 -7.17 -13.80
N LYS A 5 29.92 -8.35 -14.12
CA LYS A 5 30.09 -9.43 -13.15
C LYS A 5 30.95 -9.03 -11.94
N GLU A 6 31.98 -8.21 -12.16
CA GLU A 6 32.85 -7.75 -11.06
C GLU A 6 32.07 -6.85 -10.10
N PHE A 7 31.30 -5.91 -10.65
CA PHE A 7 30.47 -5.03 -9.85
C PHE A 7 29.39 -5.81 -9.05
N LEU A 8 28.70 -6.75 -9.70
CA LEU A 8 27.71 -7.60 -9.02
C LEU A 8 28.37 -8.49 -7.97
N GLY A 9 29.58 -8.99 -8.21
CA GLY A 9 30.34 -9.75 -7.23
C GLY A 9 30.59 -8.98 -5.94
N LYS A 10 30.94 -7.71 -6.04
CA LYS A 10 31.12 -6.83 -4.85
C LYS A 10 29.83 -6.63 -4.08
N LEU A 11 28.67 -6.55 -4.76
CA LEU A 11 27.38 -6.48 -4.06
C LEU A 11 27.07 -7.78 -3.32
N PHE A 12 27.41 -8.94 -3.88
CA PHE A 12 27.26 -10.21 -3.17
C PHE A 12 28.18 -10.33 -1.95
N GLU A 13 29.43 -9.90 -2.04
CA GLU A 13 30.34 -9.86 -0.90
C GLU A 13 29.74 -9.03 0.24
N MET A 14 29.20 -7.85 -0.07
CA MET A 14 28.53 -6.99 0.92
C MET A 14 27.23 -7.63 1.46
N ALA A 15 26.47 -8.35 0.62
CA ALA A 15 25.27 -9.04 1.04
C ALA A 15 25.56 -10.19 2.02
N VAL A 16 26.67 -10.91 1.85
CA VAL A 16 27.13 -11.96 2.79
C VAL A 16 27.40 -11.40 4.17
N GLU A 17 28.02 -10.22 4.24
CA GLU A 17 28.32 -9.55 5.52
C GLU A 17 27.08 -8.91 6.16
N ASN A 18 26.00 -8.74 5.41
CA ASN A 18 24.78 -8.10 5.91
C ASN A 18 23.89 -9.13 6.63
N PRO A 19 23.48 -8.89 7.89
CA PRO A 19 22.59 -9.80 8.64
C PRO A 19 21.26 -10.10 7.94
N ARG A 20 20.81 -9.23 7.03
CA ARG A 20 19.60 -9.43 6.23
C ARG A 20 19.85 -10.23 4.95
N LEU A 21 21.08 -10.67 4.70
CA LEU A 21 21.49 -11.41 3.49
C LEU A 21 21.16 -10.67 2.19
N ARG A 22 21.21 -9.34 2.21
CA ARG A 22 20.92 -8.48 1.05
C ARG A 22 21.70 -7.18 1.09
N GLN A 23 22.01 -6.65 -0.10
CA GLN A 23 22.67 -5.36 -0.28
C GLN A 23 22.05 -4.60 -1.44
N ASN A 24 21.61 -3.39 -1.17
CA ASN A 24 21.12 -2.49 -2.22
C ASN A 24 22.26 -1.57 -2.72
N TYR A 25 22.09 -1.12 -3.96
CA TYR A 25 22.89 -0.08 -4.56
C TYR A 25 21.98 0.92 -5.28
N ASP A 26 22.00 2.17 -4.82
CA ASP A 26 21.16 3.24 -5.33
C ASP A 26 21.74 3.81 -6.65
N LEU A 27 20.96 3.73 -7.73
CA LEU A 27 21.31 4.26 -9.04
C LEU A 27 20.74 5.67 -9.29
N ARG A 28 20.06 6.25 -8.32
CA ARG A 28 19.58 7.63 -8.44
C ARG A 28 20.76 8.59 -8.50
N THR A 29 20.57 9.71 -9.18
CA THR A 29 21.56 10.79 -9.26
C THR A 29 21.46 11.75 -8.09
N SER A 30 20.31 11.77 -7.42
CA SER A 30 20.00 12.62 -6.28
C SER A 30 18.97 11.97 -5.37
N SER A 31 19.03 12.27 -4.08
CA SER A 31 17.96 11.91 -3.13
C SER A 31 16.63 12.63 -3.41
N ALA A 32 16.65 13.68 -4.23
CA ALA A 32 15.46 14.41 -4.65
C ALA A 32 14.78 13.80 -5.90
N ASP A 33 15.36 12.74 -6.50
CA ASP A 33 14.76 12.10 -7.67
C ASP A 33 13.38 11.53 -7.33
N ASN A 34 12.40 11.83 -8.18
CA ASN A 34 11.02 11.35 -8.07
C ASN A 34 10.82 9.96 -8.67
N SER A 35 11.89 9.21 -8.87
CA SER A 35 11.87 7.81 -9.29
C SER A 35 12.93 7.03 -8.54
N GLN A 36 12.63 5.78 -8.23
CA GLN A 36 13.56 4.87 -7.57
C GLN A 36 14.16 3.95 -8.61
N ARG A 37 15.46 3.76 -8.55
CA ARG A 37 16.24 2.89 -9.43
C ARG A 37 17.31 2.25 -8.57
N MET A 38 17.14 0.96 -8.26
CA MET A 38 18.04 0.26 -7.36
C MET A 38 18.45 -1.09 -7.91
N LEU A 39 19.68 -1.48 -7.59
CA LEU A 39 20.09 -2.87 -7.66
C LEU A 39 20.00 -3.46 -6.25
N ASN A 40 19.46 -4.66 -6.14
CA ASN A 40 19.43 -5.41 -4.90
C ASN A 40 20.10 -6.77 -5.10
N ALA A 41 21.24 -6.99 -4.47
CA ALA A 41 21.81 -8.31 -4.34
C ALA A 41 21.11 -9.04 -3.19
N LEU A 42 20.61 -10.22 -3.46
CA LEU A 42 19.80 -11.04 -2.58
C LEU A 42 20.41 -12.44 -2.49
N LEU A 43 20.56 -12.96 -1.30
CA LEU A 43 21.05 -14.32 -1.06
C LEU A 43 19.88 -15.22 -0.59
N PRO A 44 19.94 -16.53 -0.84
CA PRO A 44 19.01 -17.47 -0.25
C PRO A 44 18.93 -17.31 1.27
N GLY A 45 17.71 -17.26 1.82
CA GLY A 45 17.46 -16.92 3.21
C GLY A 45 17.15 -15.43 3.47
N THR A 46 17.27 -14.57 2.46
CA THR A 46 16.75 -13.19 2.56
C THR A 46 15.25 -13.23 2.83
N VAL A 47 14.82 -12.50 3.84
CA VAL A 47 13.40 -12.30 4.14
C VAL A 47 13.01 -10.89 3.69
N VAL A 48 12.10 -10.81 2.72
CA VAL A 48 11.44 -9.57 2.32
C VAL A 48 10.03 -9.60 2.90
N PRO A 49 9.64 -8.69 3.80
CA PRO A 49 8.26 -8.63 4.29
C PRO A 49 7.28 -8.46 3.12
N ILE A 50 6.09 -9.04 3.24
CA ILE A 50 5.01 -8.73 2.28
C ILE A 50 4.73 -7.23 2.37
N HIS A 51 4.79 -6.55 1.24
CA HIS A 51 4.64 -5.10 1.16
C HIS A 51 3.92 -4.69 -0.12
N ARG A 52 3.54 -3.44 -0.22
CA ARG A 52 2.96 -2.86 -1.44
C ARG A 52 3.42 -1.43 -1.66
N HIS A 53 3.26 -0.97 -2.88
CA HIS A 53 3.47 0.41 -3.32
C HIS A 53 2.12 1.01 -3.75
N PRO A 54 1.38 1.71 -2.86
CA PRO A 54 0.02 2.16 -3.15
C PRO A 54 -0.08 3.15 -4.31
N GLN A 55 1.02 3.87 -4.61
CA GLN A 55 1.03 4.97 -5.57
C GLN A 55 1.80 4.66 -6.85
N SER A 56 2.49 3.53 -6.93
CA SER A 56 3.35 3.21 -8.08
C SER A 56 3.31 1.75 -8.47
N THR A 57 3.52 1.50 -9.74
CA THR A 57 3.86 0.20 -10.30
C THR A 57 5.36 -0.03 -10.15
N GLU A 58 5.77 -1.24 -9.78
CA GLU A 58 7.17 -1.60 -9.70
C GLU A 58 7.59 -2.51 -10.87
N ASN A 59 8.73 -2.21 -11.47
CA ASN A 59 9.34 -3.04 -12.49
C ASN A 59 10.52 -3.78 -11.87
N VAL A 60 10.49 -5.11 -11.92
CA VAL A 60 11.54 -5.98 -11.41
C VAL A 60 12.18 -6.72 -12.57
N PHE A 61 13.50 -6.54 -12.76
CA PHE A 61 14.29 -7.27 -13.74
C PHE A 61 15.40 -8.05 -13.04
N LEU A 62 15.51 -9.32 -13.36
CA LEU A 62 16.53 -10.20 -12.81
C LEU A 62 17.78 -10.20 -13.70
N LEU A 63 18.89 -9.70 -13.19
CA LEU A 63 20.16 -9.63 -13.91
C LEU A 63 20.92 -10.96 -13.86
N CYS A 64 20.82 -11.67 -12.75
CA CYS A 64 21.39 -13.02 -12.57
C CYS A 64 20.72 -13.73 -11.39
N GLY A 65 20.86 -15.06 -11.33
CA GLY A 65 20.28 -15.91 -10.29
C GLY A 65 18.87 -16.40 -10.61
N LYS A 66 18.12 -16.80 -9.57
CA LYS A 66 16.73 -17.26 -9.68
C LYS A 66 15.92 -16.77 -8.48
N ILE A 67 14.78 -16.20 -8.75
CA ILE A 67 13.82 -15.75 -7.74
C ILE A 67 12.40 -16.14 -8.11
N VAL A 68 11.51 -16.06 -7.14
CA VAL A 68 10.06 -16.07 -7.37
C VAL A 68 9.49 -14.80 -6.81
N GLU A 69 8.88 -13.97 -7.65
CA GLU A 69 8.04 -12.89 -7.20
C GLU A 69 6.68 -13.44 -6.82
N VAL A 70 6.24 -13.19 -5.60
CA VAL A 70 4.99 -13.74 -5.04
C VAL A 70 4.01 -12.61 -4.83
N ILE A 71 2.90 -12.65 -5.57
CA ILE A 71 1.78 -11.72 -5.39
C ILE A 71 0.83 -12.32 -4.37
N CYS A 72 0.41 -11.50 -3.40
CA CYS A 72 -0.44 -11.90 -2.29
C CYS A 72 -1.78 -11.14 -2.28
N ASP A 73 -2.74 -11.68 -1.54
CA ASP A 73 -3.95 -10.96 -1.16
C ASP A 73 -3.73 -10.11 0.11
N GLU A 74 -4.76 -9.38 0.53
CA GLU A 74 -4.77 -8.53 1.72
C GLU A 74 -4.60 -9.31 3.05
N ASN A 75 -4.79 -10.63 3.02
CA ASN A 75 -4.57 -11.51 4.16
C ASN A 75 -3.15 -12.08 4.19
N GLY A 76 -2.38 -11.91 3.10
CA GLY A 76 -1.05 -12.47 2.92
C GLY A 76 -1.05 -13.86 2.28
N ASN A 77 -2.19 -14.33 1.77
CA ASN A 77 -2.24 -15.59 1.02
C ASN A 77 -1.71 -15.39 -0.38
N GLU A 78 -0.93 -16.34 -0.87
CA GLU A 78 -0.40 -16.33 -2.22
C GLU A 78 -1.53 -16.42 -3.26
N LYS A 79 -1.47 -15.54 -4.28
CA LYS A 79 -2.35 -15.54 -5.45
C LYS A 79 -1.64 -15.98 -6.71
N GLU A 80 -0.39 -15.57 -6.86
CA GLU A 80 0.40 -15.81 -8.05
C GLU A 80 1.87 -15.96 -7.70
N ARG A 81 2.57 -16.85 -8.42
CA ARG A 81 4.02 -17.04 -8.33
C ARG A 81 4.64 -16.83 -9.69
N ILE A 82 5.49 -15.82 -9.81
CA ILE A 82 6.17 -15.46 -11.06
C ILE A 82 7.63 -15.88 -10.94
N HIS A 83 8.00 -16.95 -11.63
CA HIS A 83 9.37 -17.45 -11.64
C HIS A 83 10.23 -16.67 -12.60
N LEU A 84 11.30 -16.05 -12.09
CA LEU A 84 12.28 -15.33 -12.87
C LEU A 84 13.59 -16.13 -12.91
N ASP A 85 14.04 -16.41 -14.13
CA ASP A 85 15.27 -17.12 -14.45
C ASP A 85 15.75 -16.68 -15.85
N PRO A 86 16.75 -15.81 -15.96
CA PRO A 86 17.26 -15.32 -17.24
C PRO A 86 17.82 -16.44 -18.12
N THR A 87 18.23 -17.57 -17.55
CA THR A 87 18.79 -18.69 -18.32
C THR A 87 17.75 -19.40 -19.19
N VAL A 88 16.47 -19.26 -18.85
CA VAL A 88 15.35 -19.81 -19.63
C VAL A 88 14.48 -18.73 -20.28
N GLY A 89 14.91 -17.46 -20.22
CA GLY A 89 14.24 -16.36 -20.91
C GLY A 89 13.19 -15.61 -20.07
N ASN A 90 13.09 -15.88 -18.77
CA ASN A 90 12.19 -15.18 -17.85
C ASN A 90 12.96 -14.07 -17.13
N TYR A 91 12.97 -12.88 -17.70
CA TYR A 91 13.87 -11.80 -17.29
C TYR A 91 13.31 -10.87 -16.21
N GLY A 92 12.00 -10.77 -16.05
CA GLY A 92 11.42 -9.80 -15.14
C GLY A 92 9.90 -9.85 -15.11
N CYS A 93 9.31 -9.05 -14.23
CA CYS A 93 7.88 -8.87 -14.09
C CYS A 93 7.54 -7.42 -13.76
N VAL A 94 6.26 -7.13 -13.85
CA VAL A 94 5.66 -5.85 -13.44
C VAL A 94 4.72 -6.14 -12.29
N VAL A 95 5.03 -5.59 -11.11
CA VAL A 95 4.15 -5.63 -9.94
C VAL A 95 3.17 -4.48 -10.04
N PRO A 96 1.86 -4.73 -10.15
CA PRO A 96 0.88 -3.66 -10.29
C PRO A 96 0.83 -2.76 -9.06
N GLN A 97 0.48 -1.50 -9.28
CA GLN A 97 0.23 -0.54 -8.21
C GLN A 97 -0.72 -1.13 -7.14
N GLY A 98 -0.32 -1.03 -5.87
CA GLY A 98 -1.10 -1.49 -4.73
C GLY A 98 -1.12 -3.00 -4.50
N ALA A 99 -0.49 -3.81 -5.35
CA ALA A 99 -0.42 -5.25 -5.16
C ALA A 99 0.49 -5.60 -3.99
N TRP A 100 -0.01 -6.42 -3.06
CA TRP A 100 0.81 -7.01 -2.01
C TRP A 100 1.75 -8.05 -2.62
N HIS A 101 3.04 -7.97 -2.31
CA HIS A 101 4.04 -8.86 -2.88
C HIS A 101 5.25 -9.07 -1.97
N THR A 102 5.99 -10.11 -2.28
CA THR A 102 7.28 -10.45 -1.67
C THR A 102 8.12 -11.24 -2.66
N VAL A 103 9.39 -11.45 -2.34
CA VAL A 103 10.31 -12.22 -3.18
C VAL A 103 10.90 -13.40 -2.42
N GLU A 104 10.92 -14.58 -3.06
CA GLU A 104 11.68 -15.74 -2.62
C GLU A 104 12.97 -15.87 -3.43
N VAL A 105 14.09 -16.02 -2.78
CA VAL A 105 15.40 -16.11 -3.40
C VAL A 105 15.83 -17.57 -3.47
N LEU A 106 15.86 -18.15 -4.68
CA LEU A 106 16.23 -19.54 -4.90
C LEU A 106 17.74 -19.73 -5.12
N GLU A 107 18.38 -18.78 -5.77
CA GLU A 107 19.83 -18.74 -5.99
C GLU A 107 20.33 -17.30 -5.70
N PRO A 108 21.63 -17.09 -5.43
CA PRO A 108 22.18 -15.74 -5.30
C PRO A 108 21.81 -14.91 -6.52
N SER A 109 21.11 -13.81 -6.30
CA SER A 109 20.40 -13.04 -7.32
C SER A 109 20.69 -11.56 -7.21
N VAL A 110 20.72 -10.88 -8.36
CA VAL A 110 20.67 -9.42 -8.41
C VAL A 110 19.49 -8.98 -9.24
N ILE A 111 18.59 -8.23 -8.62
CA ILE A 111 17.46 -7.61 -9.28
C ILE A 111 17.73 -6.12 -9.51
N TYR A 112 17.18 -5.59 -10.60
CA TYR A 112 16.99 -4.15 -10.81
C TYR A 112 15.52 -3.82 -10.57
N GLU A 113 15.28 -2.92 -9.64
CA GLU A 113 13.96 -2.41 -9.31
C GLU A 113 13.84 -0.96 -9.75
N ALA A 114 12.71 -0.64 -10.40
CA ALA A 114 12.38 0.73 -10.76
C ALA A 114 10.90 1.02 -10.51
N LYS A 115 10.64 2.14 -9.83
CA LYS A 115 9.29 2.64 -9.58
C LYS A 115 9.29 4.16 -9.44
N ASP A 116 8.13 4.74 -9.66
CA ASP A 116 7.90 6.16 -9.45
C ASP A 116 7.75 6.49 -7.96
N GLY A 117 8.01 7.73 -7.62
CA GLY A 117 7.95 8.23 -6.26
C GLY A 117 9.32 8.33 -5.60
N LYS A 118 9.43 9.27 -4.70
CA LYS A 118 10.65 9.54 -3.96
C LYS A 118 10.85 8.46 -2.89
N TYR A 119 12.09 8.00 -2.73
CA TYR A 119 12.40 6.97 -1.74
C TYR A 119 12.02 7.39 -0.32
N GLY A 120 11.22 6.56 0.35
CA GLY A 120 10.70 6.82 1.70
C GLY A 120 9.51 7.78 1.76
N GLU A 121 9.08 8.35 0.62
CA GLU A 121 7.91 9.23 0.51
C GLU A 121 6.84 8.68 -0.46
N ASP A 122 7.05 7.49 -0.99
CA ASP A 122 6.20 6.81 -1.98
C ASP A 122 4.99 6.08 -1.37
N GLY A 123 4.82 6.17 -0.05
CA GLY A 123 3.73 5.52 0.67
C GLY A 123 3.85 4.00 0.79
N SER A 124 5.03 3.44 0.50
CA SER A 124 5.29 2.00 0.67
C SER A 124 5.00 1.55 2.08
N GLU A 125 4.30 0.43 2.24
CA GLU A 125 3.91 -0.12 3.53
C GLU A 125 3.99 -1.64 3.55
N THR A 126 4.30 -2.20 4.71
CA THR A 126 4.25 -3.65 4.92
C THR A 126 2.85 -4.11 5.31
N LEU A 127 2.52 -5.37 5.02
CA LEU A 127 1.22 -5.94 5.35
C LEU A 127 0.97 -5.94 6.87
N ASP A 128 2.00 -6.20 7.67
CA ASP A 128 1.87 -6.20 9.13
C ASP A 128 1.56 -4.80 9.66
N ALA A 129 2.30 -3.76 9.21
CA ALA A 129 2.03 -2.39 9.59
C ALA A 129 0.65 -1.89 9.11
N PHE A 130 0.18 -2.36 7.96
CA PHE A 130 -1.16 -2.08 7.47
C PHE A 130 -2.24 -2.69 8.37
N LYS A 131 -2.09 -3.97 8.72
CA LYS A 131 -3.03 -4.66 9.61
C LYS A 131 -3.07 -4.07 11.02
N GLU A 132 -1.91 -3.66 11.56
CA GLU A 132 -1.83 -2.96 12.84
C GLU A 132 -2.62 -1.64 12.81
N LYS A 133 -2.43 -0.82 11.78
CA LYS A 133 -3.20 0.43 11.61
C LYS A 133 -4.71 0.18 11.45
N GLU A 134 -5.09 -0.86 10.71
CA GLU A 134 -6.50 -1.24 10.59
C GLU A 134 -7.10 -1.68 11.94
N ALA A 135 -6.34 -2.42 12.75
CA ALA A 135 -6.76 -2.85 14.08
C ALA A 135 -6.93 -1.65 15.01
N GLU A 136 -5.95 -0.73 15.07
CA GLU A 136 -6.01 0.51 15.84
C GLU A 136 -7.20 1.38 15.43
N ASN A 137 -7.44 1.52 14.12
CA ASN A 137 -8.61 2.27 13.63
C ASN A 137 -9.94 1.61 14.01
N LYS A 138 -9.99 0.27 14.05
CA LYS A 138 -11.18 -0.48 14.49
C LYS A 138 -11.38 -0.34 16.02
N GLU A 139 -10.32 -0.36 16.81
CA GLU A 139 -10.38 -0.11 18.26
C GLU A 139 -10.81 1.33 18.55
N GLN A 140 -10.23 2.32 17.87
CA GLN A 140 -10.65 3.72 18.01
C GLN A 140 -12.09 3.96 17.56
N ALA A 141 -12.56 3.24 16.53
CA ALA A 141 -13.95 3.27 16.09
C ALA A 141 -14.90 2.54 17.07
N SER A 142 -14.39 1.59 17.88
CA SER A 142 -15.18 0.88 18.89
C SER A 142 -15.25 1.60 20.24
N ASP A 143 -14.28 2.47 20.55
CA ASP A 143 -14.19 3.17 21.83
C ASP A 143 -14.92 4.53 21.86
N THR A 144 -15.49 4.95 20.75
CA THR A 144 -16.48 6.00 20.74
C THR A 144 -17.83 5.40 20.34
N PRO A 145 -18.67 4.96 21.30
CA PRO A 145 -20.07 4.86 20.99
C PRO A 145 -20.50 6.30 20.70
N VAL A 146 -20.61 6.67 19.42
CA VAL A 146 -21.40 7.83 19.04
C VAL A 146 -22.84 7.47 19.43
N THR A 147 -23.16 7.64 20.71
CA THR A 147 -24.52 7.68 21.17
C THR A 147 -25.09 8.97 20.62
N PHE A 148 -25.60 8.87 19.37
CA PHE A 148 -26.45 9.91 18.84
C PHE A 148 -27.63 10.04 19.79
N SER A 149 -27.58 11.06 20.63
CA SER A 149 -28.73 11.41 21.45
C SER A 149 -29.89 11.63 20.49
N ASN A 150 -31.00 10.91 20.73
CA ASN A 150 -32.21 11.02 19.92
C ASN A 150 -33.02 12.31 20.25
N SER A 151 -32.41 13.31 20.91
CA SER A 151 -33.01 14.62 21.09
C SER A 151 -33.08 15.35 19.74
N LEU A 152 -34.17 16.06 19.48
CA LEU A 152 -34.37 16.77 18.19
C LEU A 152 -33.25 17.78 17.91
N GLY A 153 -32.65 18.38 18.94
CA GLY A 153 -31.54 19.35 18.79
C GLY A 153 -30.21 18.73 18.38
N ASP A 154 -29.93 17.52 18.83
CA ASP A 154 -28.69 16.81 18.51
C ASP A 154 -28.79 16.18 17.12
N LEU A 155 -29.98 15.75 16.70
CA LEU A 155 -30.18 15.19 15.38
C LEU A 155 -29.93 16.24 14.25
N LYS A 156 -30.35 17.48 14.47
CA LYS A 156 -30.06 18.58 13.55
C LYS A 156 -28.56 18.80 13.39
N LYS A 157 -27.81 18.85 14.48
CA LYS A 157 -26.33 18.99 14.47
C LYS A 157 -25.65 17.82 13.76
N ASN A 158 -26.15 16.61 13.97
CA ASN A 158 -25.61 15.42 13.34
C ASN A 158 -25.83 15.43 11.81
N ILE A 159 -27.00 15.93 11.38
CA ILE A 159 -27.29 16.12 9.94
C ILE A 159 -26.38 17.22 9.35
N GLU A 160 -26.24 18.37 10.04
CA GLU A 160 -25.34 19.45 9.64
C GLU A 160 -23.90 18.98 9.50
N TYR A 161 -23.41 18.18 10.44
CA TYR A 161 -22.08 17.58 10.42
C TYR A 161 -21.89 16.65 9.21
N LEU A 162 -22.86 15.76 8.95
CA LEU A 162 -22.83 14.84 7.82
C LEU A 162 -22.80 15.59 6.50
N ILE A 163 -23.64 16.61 6.34
CA ILE A 163 -23.67 17.50 5.18
C ILE A 163 -22.32 18.20 5.00
N GLY A 164 -21.72 18.66 6.09
CA GLY A 164 -20.40 19.30 6.07
C GLY A 164 -19.29 18.38 5.56
N MET A 165 -19.29 17.12 5.99
CA MET A 165 -18.33 16.11 5.55
C MET A 165 -18.47 15.80 4.06
N GLU A 166 -19.71 15.60 3.57
CA GLU A 166 -19.97 15.30 2.15
C GLU A 166 -19.65 16.48 1.23
N ARG A 167 -19.83 17.71 1.71
CA ARG A 167 -19.38 18.91 0.99
C ARG A 167 -17.85 18.95 0.80
N GLN A 168 -17.10 18.56 1.81
CA GLN A 168 -15.63 18.52 1.74
C GLN A 168 -15.13 17.42 0.79
N SER A 169 -15.87 16.31 0.68
CA SER A 169 -15.56 15.22 -0.26
C SER A 169 -16.01 15.46 -1.70
N GLY A 170 -16.77 16.52 -1.97
CA GLY A 170 -17.31 16.84 -3.29
C GLY A 170 -18.54 16.00 -3.68
N SER A 171 -19.15 15.26 -2.76
CA SER A 171 -20.24 14.30 -3.01
C SER A 171 -21.65 14.85 -2.70
N MET A 172 -21.92 16.08 -3.06
CA MET A 172 -23.20 16.75 -2.72
C MET A 172 -24.46 16.08 -3.27
N ASP A 173 -24.36 15.38 -4.39
CA ASP A 173 -25.52 14.73 -5.06
C ASP A 173 -26.04 13.49 -4.30
N VAL A 174 -25.33 13.04 -3.26
CA VAL A 174 -25.65 11.84 -2.47
C VAL A 174 -26.50 12.16 -1.24
N ILE A 175 -26.57 13.44 -0.82
CA ILE A 175 -27.23 13.85 0.42
C ILE A 175 -28.75 13.88 0.23
N THR A 176 -29.36 12.71 0.36
CA THR A 176 -30.83 12.57 0.40
C THR A 176 -31.30 12.24 1.80
N PRO A 177 -32.57 12.54 2.17
CA PRO A 177 -33.10 12.14 3.46
C PRO A 177 -32.94 10.64 3.76
N LEU A 178 -33.06 9.81 2.72
CA LEU A 178 -32.87 8.37 2.83
C LEU A 178 -31.40 8.01 3.14
N TYR A 179 -30.45 8.68 2.52
CA TYR A 179 -29.02 8.51 2.80
C TYR A 179 -28.71 8.87 4.26
N VAL A 180 -29.17 10.05 4.69
CA VAL A 180 -28.99 10.54 6.07
C VAL A 180 -29.66 9.61 7.10
N SER A 181 -30.87 9.13 6.81
CA SER A 181 -31.58 8.16 7.65
C SER A 181 -30.77 6.87 7.87
N ARG A 182 -30.15 6.35 6.81
CA ARG A 182 -29.32 5.15 6.89
C ARG A 182 -28.01 5.39 7.63
N MET A 183 -27.34 6.51 7.35
CA MET A 183 -26.06 6.85 7.98
C MET A 183 -26.19 7.11 9.47
N LEU A 184 -27.26 7.78 9.90
CA LEU A 184 -27.50 8.10 11.31
C LEU A 184 -28.35 7.05 12.06
N ASN A 185 -28.81 6.02 11.37
CA ASN A 185 -29.71 4.99 11.92
C ASN A 185 -30.95 5.59 12.59
N VAL A 186 -31.57 6.58 11.94
CA VAL A 186 -32.75 7.32 12.45
C VAL A 186 -33.92 7.14 11.47
N PRO A 187 -35.17 7.02 11.96
CA PRO A 187 -36.34 6.90 11.09
C PRO A 187 -36.43 8.01 10.03
N LEU A 188 -36.68 7.62 8.78
CA LEU A 188 -36.71 8.51 7.62
C LEU A 188 -37.63 9.74 7.83
N GLU A 189 -38.82 9.54 8.37
CA GLU A 189 -39.79 10.61 8.67
C GLU A 189 -39.23 11.72 9.57
N LYS A 190 -38.39 11.36 10.55
CA LYS A 190 -37.70 12.33 11.41
C LYS A 190 -36.66 13.14 10.66
N VAL A 191 -35.91 12.47 9.80
CA VAL A 191 -34.87 13.12 8.98
C VAL A 191 -35.49 14.06 7.98
N GLU A 192 -36.53 13.64 7.26
CA GLU A 192 -37.28 14.46 6.29
C GLU A 192 -37.83 15.74 6.93
N LYS A 193 -38.40 15.61 8.13
CA LYS A 193 -38.92 16.76 8.86
C LYS A 193 -37.83 17.79 9.19
N ILE A 194 -36.68 17.31 9.70
CA ILE A 194 -35.57 18.19 10.09
C ILE A 194 -34.89 18.81 8.90
N MET A 195 -34.63 18.04 7.84
CA MET A 195 -34.02 18.58 6.62
C MET A 195 -34.90 19.64 5.96
N LYS A 196 -36.22 19.47 5.98
CA LYS A 196 -37.17 20.48 5.51
C LYS A 196 -37.18 21.74 6.38
N GLU A 197 -36.99 21.62 7.68
CA GLU A 197 -36.85 22.77 8.62
C GLU A 197 -35.50 23.50 8.42
N MET A 198 -34.47 22.84 7.87
CA MET A 198 -33.18 23.45 7.58
C MET A 198 -33.13 24.18 6.23
N GLU A 199 -34.07 23.92 5.34
CA GLU A 199 -34.21 24.59 4.02
C GLU A 199 -35.11 25.83 4.08
N ALA A 200 -35.87 26.03 5.16
CA ALA A 200 -36.81 27.12 5.37
C ALA A 200 -36.16 28.33 6.07
#